data_c5ac964e7f9b10b055493acadf0782e1
#
_entry.id   c5ac964e7f9b10b055493acadf0782e1
#
_cell.length_a   1.000
_cell.length_b   1.000
_cell.length_c   1.000
_cell.angle_alpha   90.00
_cell.angle_beta   90.00
_cell.angle_gamma   90.00
#
_symmetry.space_group_name_H-M   'P 1'
#
loop_
_entity.id
_entity.type
_entity.pdbx_description
1 polymer ?
#
loop_
_entity_poly.entity_id
_entity_poly.type
_entity_poly.pdbx_seq_one_letter_code
_entity_poly.pdbx_strand_id
1 'polypeptide(L)'
;MKPYVSGTGSPMYYAARIAKEKHPDAKVVFIGPCVAKRKEAQRDEAVDFVMTFEEVASVLDGLNIQLEQSQPYAMSFASVREAHGFAQAGGVMGAVKAYLKEEADKINAIQVANLDKKTIGSLRAYAKSGKAPGQFIEVMACEGGCITGPCTDRKSTRL
;
A
#
# COMPACT_ATOMS: atom_id res chain seq x y z
N MET A 1 -3.95 -12.88 16.71
CA MET A 1 -4.35 -12.09 15.53
C MET A 1 -4.13 -12.79 14.18
N LYS A 2 -3.11 -13.66 14.05
CA LYS A 2 -2.78 -14.35 12.78
C LYS A 2 -3.97 -14.95 12.01
N PRO A 3 -4.93 -15.64 12.66
CA PRO A 3 -6.08 -16.22 11.94
C PRO A 3 -7.05 -15.19 11.32
N TYR A 4 -6.96 -13.94 11.75
CA TYR A 4 -7.84 -12.86 11.28
C TYR A 4 -7.19 -11.96 10.22
N VAL A 5 -5.93 -12.23 9.87
CA VAL A 5 -5.26 -11.51 8.79
C VAL A 5 -5.64 -12.16 7.46
N SER A 6 -6.08 -11.34 6.51
CA SER A 6 -6.37 -11.82 5.16
C SER A 6 -5.17 -12.51 4.54
N GLY A 7 -5.41 -13.60 3.83
CA GLY A 7 -4.40 -14.29 3.01
C GLY A 7 -4.12 -13.60 1.67
N THR A 8 -4.85 -12.54 1.37
CA THR A 8 -4.68 -11.77 0.13
C THR A 8 -3.34 -11.04 0.12
N GLY A 9 -2.61 -11.14 -0.99
CA GLY A 9 -1.37 -10.39 -1.20
C GLY A 9 -1.60 -8.89 -1.30
N SER A 10 -0.54 -8.12 -1.11
CA SER A 10 -0.59 -6.66 -1.30
C SER A 10 -0.61 -6.29 -2.78
N PRO A 11 -0.91 -5.02 -3.13
CA PRO A 11 -0.75 -4.52 -4.50
C PRO A 11 0.65 -4.77 -5.08
N MET A 12 1.71 -4.64 -4.28
CA MET A 12 3.08 -4.98 -4.70
C MET A 12 3.19 -6.45 -5.11
N TYR A 13 2.62 -7.35 -4.32
CA TYR A 13 2.63 -8.79 -4.59
C TYR A 13 2.03 -9.13 -5.96
N TYR A 14 0.85 -8.59 -6.27
CA TYR A 14 0.18 -8.87 -7.54
C TYR A 14 0.82 -8.15 -8.72
N ALA A 15 1.19 -6.87 -8.54
CA ALA A 15 1.82 -6.09 -9.60
C ALA A 15 3.17 -6.69 -10.03
N ALA A 16 3.97 -7.17 -9.08
CA ALA A 16 5.24 -7.83 -9.38
C ALA A 16 5.06 -9.11 -10.21
N ARG A 17 4.06 -9.92 -9.89
CA ARG A 17 3.75 -11.14 -10.66
C ARG A 17 3.27 -10.84 -12.06
N ILE A 18 2.40 -9.86 -12.22
CA ILE A 18 1.95 -9.40 -13.54
C ILE A 18 3.13 -8.87 -14.36
N ALA A 19 4.06 -8.14 -13.73
CA ALA A 19 5.26 -7.65 -14.40
C ALA A 19 6.18 -8.80 -14.85
N LYS A 20 6.41 -9.79 -14.00
CA LYS A 20 7.22 -10.97 -14.32
C LYS A 20 6.58 -11.85 -15.40
N GLU A 21 5.25 -11.98 -15.40
CA GLU A 21 4.51 -12.72 -16.44
C GLU A 21 4.69 -12.07 -17.82
N LYS A 22 4.63 -10.73 -17.87
CA LYS A 22 4.80 -9.98 -19.13
C LYS A 22 6.26 -9.85 -19.55
N HIS A 23 7.17 -9.80 -18.61
CA HIS A 23 8.59 -9.55 -18.80
C HIS A 23 9.42 -10.47 -17.88
N PRO A 24 9.55 -11.77 -18.19
CA PRO A 24 10.16 -12.77 -17.29
C PRO A 24 11.60 -12.44 -16.86
N ASP A 25 12.38 -11.84 -17.75
CA ASP A 25 13.79 -11.50 -17.51
C ASP A 25 13.98 -10.12 -16.85
N ALA A 26 12.90 -9.34 -16.72
CA ALA A 26 12.99 -7.99 -16.14
C ALA A 26 13.21 -8.05 -14.62
N LYS A 27 13.99 -7.09 -14.10
CA LYS A 27 14.09 -6.83 -12.68
C LYS A 27 12.92 -5.99 -12.20
N VAL A 28 12.25 -6.44 -11.16
CA VAL A 28 11.12 -5.74 -10.56
C VAL A 28 11.61 -4.93 -9.36
N VAL A 29 11.47 -3.62 -9.47
CA VAL A 29 11.80 -2.67 -8.39
C VAL A 29 10.50 -2.04 -7.89
N PHE A 30 10.18 -2.25 -6.61
CA PHE A 30 9.08 -1.53 -5.97
C PHE A 30 9.59 -0.21 -5.40
N ILE A 31 8.93 0.88 -5.75
CA ILE A 31 9.22 2.22 -5.22
C ILE A 31 8.04 2.65 -4.35
N GLY A 32 8.32 3.05 -3.11
CA GLY A 32 7.24 3.40 -2.20
C GLY A 32 7.66 4.23 -0.99
N PRO A 33 6.69 4.68 -0.19
CA PRO A 33 6.89 5.64 0.89
C PRO A 33 7.43 5.05 2.19
N CYS A 34 7.79 3.75 2.22
CA CYS A 34 8.10 3.07 3.48
C CYS A 34 9.00 1.86 3.30
N VAL A 35 9.95 1.68 4.22
CA VAL A 35 10.87 0.52 4.27
C VAL A 35 10.17 -0.80 4.64
N ALA A 36 8.92 -0.78 5.11
CA ALA A 36 8.19 -2.01 5.48
C ALA A 36 8.05 -2.99 4.31
N LYS A 37 7.98 -2.50 3.08
CA LYS A 37 7.92 -3.31 1.86
C LYS A 37 9.18 -4.15 1.62
N ARG A 38 10.33 -3.77 2.17
CA ARG A 38 11.57 -4.58 2.13
C ARG A 38 11.36 -5.93 2.81
N LYS A 39 10.68 -5.93 3.98
CA LYS A 39 10.39 -7.17 4.72
C LYS A 39 9.39 -8.07 3.98
N GLU A 40 8.46 -7.47 3.28
CA GLU A 40 7.51 -8.19 2.43
C GLU A 40 8.22 -8.80 1.22
N ALA A 41 9.02 -8.01 0.50
CA ALA A 41 9.80 -8.46 -0.66
C ALA A 41 10.78 -9.61 -0.34
N GLN A 42 11.36 -9.65 0.87
CA GLN A 42 12.18 -10.77 1.31
C GLN A 42 11.46 -12.12 1.33
N ARG A 43 10.13 -12.12 1.27
CA ARG A 43 9.28 -13.31 1.25
C ARG A 43 8.65 -13.56 -0.11
N ASP A 44 8.97 -12.74 -1.10
CA ASP A 44 8.36 -12.75 -2.42
C ASP A 44 9.44 -12.68 -3.52
N GLU A 45 9.66 -13.79 -4.19
CA GLU A 45 10.67 -13.90 -5.24
C GLU A 45 10.37 -13.06 -6.49
N ALA A 46 9.14 -12.55 -6.65
CA ALA A 46 8.77 -11.70 -7.78
C ALA A 46 9.27 -10.26 -7.66
N VAL A 47 9.67 -9.81 -6.46
CA VAL A 47 10.20 -8.46 -6.21
C VAL A 47 11.70 -8.54 -5.98
N ASP A 48 12.49 -8.05 -6.93
CA ASP A 48 13.95 -8.08 -6.84
C ASP A 48 14.48 -7.00 -5.87
N PHE A 49 13.93 -5.79 -5.90
CA PHE A 49 14.40 -4.66 -5.09
C PHE A 49 13.23 -3.82 -4.55
N VAL A 50 13.47 -3.16 -3.43
CA VAL A 50 12.56 -2.15 -2.86
C VAL A 50 13.35 -0.90 -2.55
N MET A 51 12.89 0.22 -3.11
CA MET A 51 13.45 1.56 -2.86
C MET A 51 12.38 2.47 -2.25
N THR A 52 12.83 3.37 -1.40
CA THR A 52 11.98 4.48 -0.92
C THR A 52 12.01 5.64 -1.92
N PHE A 53 11.07 6.57 -1.80
CA PHE A 53 11.10 7.79 -2.62
C PHE A 53 12.37 8.61 -2.38
N GLU A 54 12.87 8.68 -1.15
CA GLU A 54 14.13 9.37 -0.81
C GLU A 54 15.33 8.72 -1.49
N GLU A 55 15.38 7.38 -1.54
CA GLU A 55 16.46 6.66 -2.21
C GLU A 55 16.41 6.86 -3.73
N VAL A 56 15.22 6.84 -4.33
CA VAL A 56 15.07 7.14 -5.76
C VAL A 56 15.47 8.58 -6.07
N ALA A 57 15.06 9.54 -5.23
CA ALA A 57 15.46 10.94 -5.38
C ALA A 57 16.99 11.07 -5.34
N SER A 58 17.66 10.38 -4.41
CA SER A 58 19.13 10.38 -4.31
C SER A 58 19.79 9.77 -5.55
N VAL A 59 19.21 8.73 -6.15
CA VAL A 59 19.72 8.14 -7.40
C VAL A 59 19.58 9.13 -8.55
N LEU A 60 18.40 9.77 -8.69
CA LEU A 60 18.17 10.76 -9.74
C LEU A 60 19.14 11.95 -9.63
N ASP A 61 19.34 12.44 -8.40
CA ASP A 61 20.26 13.52 -8.10
C ASP A 61 21.72 13.12 -8.44
N GLY A 62 22.14 11.93 -8.01
CA GLY A 62 23.48 11.39 -8.32
C GLY A 62 23.73 11.16 -9.81
N LEU A 63 22.66 10.91 -10.59
CA LEU A 63 22.72 10.81 -12.06
C LEU A 63 22.50 12.15 -12.78
N ASN A 64 22.32 13.23 -12.02
CA ASN A 64 22.00 14.57 -12.52
C ASN A 64 20.75 14.60 -13.42
N ILE A 65 19.72 13.79 -13.07
CA ILE A 65 18.46 13.74 -13.79
C ILE A 65 17.49 14.78 -13.19
N GLN A 66 17.10 15.75 -14.00
CA GLN A 66 16.13 16.79 -13.62
C GLN A 66 14.74 16.36 -14.08
N LEU A 67 13.85 16.00 -13.14
CA LEU A 67 12.51 15.50 -13.43
C LEU A 67 11.67 16.54 -14.20
N GLU A 68 11.82 17.83 -13.85
CA GLU A 68 11.10 18.94 -14.47
C GLU A 68 11.42 19.12 -15.95
N GLN A 69 12.57 18.63 -16.38
CA GLN A 69 13.02 18.67 -17.78
C GLN A 69 12.72 17.38 -18.53
N SER A 70 12.20 16.35 -17.83
CA SER A 70 11.89 15.06 -18.44
C SER A 70 10.58 15.12 -19.22
N GLN A 71 10.54 14.46 -20.36
CA GLN A 71 9.30 14.37 -21.14
C GLN A 71 8.30 13.43 -20.46
N PRO A 72 7.01 13.82 -20.36
CA PRO A 72 5.98 12.93 -19.87
C PRO A 72 5.85 11.67 -20.72
N TYR A 73 5.74 10.52 -20.09
CA TYR A 73 5.48 9.26 -20.76
C TYR A 73 4.09 8.74 -20.40
N ALA A 74 3.26 8.53 -21.41
CA ALA A 74 1.93 7.94 -21.22
C ALA A 74 2.07 6.42 -21.03
N MET A 75 1.67 5.93 -19.88
CA MET A 75 1.65 4.50 -19.62
C MET A 75 0.50 3.82 -20.38
N SER A 76 0.76 2.67 -20.96
CA SER A 76 -0.20 1.92 -21.80
C SER A 76 -1.29 1.17 -20.98
N PHE A 77 -1.31 1.29 -19.67
CA PHE A 77 -2.33 0.68 -18.84
C PHE A 77 -3.12 1.75 -18.07
N ALA A 78 -4.44 1.57 -18.05
CA ALA A 78 -5.32 2.36 -17.20
C ALA A 78 -5.55 1.61 -15.89
N SER A 79 -5.40 2.28 -14.76
CA SER A 79 -5.87 1.76 -13.48
C SER A 79 -7.28 2.27 -13.19
N VAL A 80 -8.08 1.48 -12.52
CA VAL A 80 -9.40 1.91 -12.03
C VAL A 80 -9.22 2.95 -10.92
N ARG A 81 -10.19 3.85 -10.78
CA ARG A 81 -10.17 4.95 -9.82
C ARG A 81 -9.86 4.47 -8.39
N GLU A 82 -10.45 3.35 -8.00
CA GLU A 82 -10.30 2.77 -6.67
C GLU A 82 -8.87 2.32 -6.37
N ALA A 83 -8.13 1.90 -7.40
CA ALA A 83 -6.72 1.50 -7.26
C ALA A 83 -5.81 2.67 -6.84
N HIS A 84 -6.12 3.89 -7.27
CA HIS A 84 -5.38 5.09 -6.86
C HIS A 84 -5.55 5.42 -5.38
N GLY A 85 -6.63 4.94 -4.75
CA GLY A 85 -6.92 5.16 -3.34
C GLY A 85 -6.14 4.26 -2.38
N PHE A 86 -5.54 3.16 -2.85
CA PHE A 86 -4.94 2.13 -1.97
C PHE A 86 -3.86 2.64 -1.00
N ALA A 87 -3.17 3.71 -1.36
CA ALA A 87 -2.16 4.32 -0.50
C ALA A 87 -2.73 5.24 0.59
N GLN A 88 -4.01 5.58 0.51
CA GLN A 88 -4.72 6.38 1.50
C GLN A 88 -5.42 5.48 2.53
N ALA A 89 -5.56 5.97 3.76
CA ALA A 89 -6.35 5.29 4.77
C ALA A 89 -7.84 5.29 4.37
N GLY A 90 -8.47 4.13 4.40
CA GLY A 90 -9.83 3.90 3.88
C GLY A 90 -9.89 3.51 2.40
N GLY A 91 -8.78 3.57 1.68
CA GLY A 91 -8.75 3.30 0.25
C GLY A 91 -8.94 1.83 -0.12
N VAL A 92 -8.37 0.92 0.65
CA VAL A 92 -8.61 -0.53 0.46
C VAL A 92 -10.06 -0.87 0.77
N MET A 93 -10.59 -0.34 1.87
CA MET A 93 -12.01 -0.49 2.23
C MET A 93 -12.93 0.06 1.13
N GLY A 94 -12.61 1.23 0.59
CA GLY A 94 -13.35 1.84 -0.52
C GLY A 94 -13.37 0.95 -1.77
N ALA A 95 -12.22 0.38 -2.14
CA ALA A 95 -12.10 -0.52 -3.28
C ALA A 95 -12.87 -1.84 -3.07
N VAL A 96 -12.81 -2.42 -1.86
CA VAL A 96 -13.60 -3.61 -1.51
C VAL A 96 -15.10 -3.33 -1.65
N LYS A 97 -15.58 -2.20 -1.11
CA LYS A 97 -16.98 -1.80 -1.24
C LYS A 97 -17.39 -1.56 -2.68
N ALA A 98 -16.57 -0.89 -3.47
CA ALA A 98 -16.84 -0.67 -4.89
C ALA A 98 -16.94 -1.98 -5.69
N TYR A 99 -16.09 -2.95 -5.36
CA TYR A 99 -16.15 -4.29 -5.98
C TYR A 99 -17.41 -5.06 -5.59
N LEU A 100 -17.86 -4.95 -4.35
CA LEU A 100 -19.06 -5.64 -3.84
C LEU A 100 -20.36 -5.05 -4.36
N LYS A 101 -20.37 -3.84 -4.89
CA LYS A 101 -21.56 -3.15 -5.43
C LYS A 101 -22.72 -3.16 -4.42
N GLU A 102 -23.83 -3.80 -4.79
CA GLU A 102 -25.05 -3.90 -3.96
C GLU A 102 -24.85 -4.68 -2.66
N GLU A 103 -23.82 -5.51 -2.58
CA GLU A 103 -23.45 -6.25 -1.36
C GLU A 103 -22.65 -5.39 -0.36
N ALA A 104 -22.20 -4.20 -0.77
CA ALA A 104 -21.36 -3.33 0.04
C ALA A 104 -22.00 -2.93 1.36
N ASP A 105 -23.30 -2.72 1.38
CA ASP A 105 -24.07 -2.32 2.57
C ASP A 105 -24.23 -3.46 3.59
N LYS A 106 -24.02 -4.70 3.17
CA LYS A 106 -24.06 -5.87 4.06
C LYS A 106 -22.78 -6.01 4.90
N ILE A 107 -21.72 -5.28 4.56
CA ILE A 107 -20.43 -5.34 5.24
C ILE A 107 -20.22 -4.08 6.07
N ASN A 108 -20.18 -4.28 7.40
CA ASN A 108 -19.70 -3.25 8.30
C ASN A 108 -18.17 -3.23 8.28
N ALA A 109 -17.60 -2.25 7.60
CA ALA A 109 -16.17 -2.06 7.44
C ALA A 109 -15.65 -0.98 8.38
N ILE A 110 -14.51 -1.23 9.02
CA ILE A 110 -13.89 -0.34 9.99
C ILE A 110 -12.49 0.00 9.53
N GLN A 111 -12.14 1.27 9.70
CA GLN A 111 -10.80 1.77 9.44
C GLN A 111 -10.05 1.95 10.76
N VAL A 112 -8.84 1.44 10.83
CA VAL A 112 -7.86 1.70 11.88
C VAL A 112 -6.62 2.29 11.22
N ALA A 113 -6.42 3.58 11.39
CA ALA A 113 -5.21 4.28 10.99
C ALA A 113 -4.41 4.69 12.23
N ASN A 114 -3.11 4.85 12.07
CA ASN A 114 -2.18 5.18 13.16
C ASN A 114 -2.11 4.07 14.24
N LEU A 115 -1.28 3.07 14.01
CA LEU A 115 -1.06 1.97 14.96
C LEU A 115 -0.27 2.44 16.18
N ASP A 116 -0.98 2.96 17.15
CA ASP A 116 -0.47 3.26 18.47
C ASP A 116 -0.73 2.12 19.49
N LYS A 117 -0.33 2.30 20.74
CA LYS A 117 -0.50 1.33 21.80
C LYS A 117 -1.98 1.01 22.07
N LYS A 118 -2.87 2.01 21.93
CA LYS A 118 -4.32 1.87 22.18
C LYS A 118 -4.97 1.08 21.05
N THR A 119 -4.71 1.44 19.80
CA THR A 119 -5.28 0.75 18.63
C THR A 119 -4.81 -0.69 18.53
N ILE A 120 -3.52 -0.96 18.82
CA ILE A 120 -2.98 -2.32 18.89
C ILE A 120 -3.68 -3.11 20.03
N GLY A 121 -3.92 -2.48 21.17
CA GLY A 121 -4.67 -3.08 22.28
C GLY A 121 -6.08 -3.49 21.89
N SER A 122 -6.80 -2.61 21.20
CA SER A 122 -8.15 -2.88 20.69
C SER A 122 -8.17 -4.04 19.68
N LEU A 123 -7.27 -4.04 18.70
CA LEU A 123 -7.16 -5.13 17.72
C LEU A 123 -6.85 -6.48 18.39
N ARG A 124 -6.01 -6.49 19.42
CA ARG A 124 -5.74 -7.71 20.22
C ARG A 124 -6.97 -8.19 20.97
N ALA A 125 -7.75 -7.27 21.55
CA ALA A 125 -8.98 -7.59 22.25
C ALA A 125 -10.02 -8.19 21.29
N TYR A 126 -10.19 -7.62 20.10
CA TYR A 126 -11.08 -8.16 19.07
C TYR A 126 -10.66 -9.58 18.66
N ALA A 127 -9.38 -9.79 18.39
CA ALA A 127 -8.87 -11.10 18.04
C ALA A 127 -9.00 -12.15 19.16
N LYS A 128 -8.91 -11.74 20.43
CA LYS A 128 -9.07 -12.62 21.58
C LYS A 128 -10.52 -13.01 21.84
N SER A 129 -11.43 -12.04 21.70
CA SER A 129 -12.87 -12.26 21.97
C SER A 129 -13.62 -12.86 20.79
N GLY A 130 -13.09 -12.77 19.57
CA GLY A 130 -13.81 -13.06 18.34
C GLY A 130 -14.92 -12.06 18.03
N LYS A 131 -15.02 -10.97 18.80
CA LYS A 131 -16.05 -9.94 18.64
C LYS A 131 -15.40 -8.64 18.19
N ALA A 132 -15.38 -8.42 16.89
CA ALA A 132 -14.99 -7.14 16.30
C ALA A 132 -16.25 -6.32 16.00
N PRO A 133 -16.14 -4.97 15.99
CA PRO A 133 -17.27 -4.11 15.66
C PRO A 133 -17.66 -4.14 14.17
N GLY A 134 -16.93 -4.86 13.33
CA GLY A 134 -17.23 -5.07 11.92
C GLY A 134 -16.63 -6.34 11.37
N GLN A 135 -17.09 -6.75 10.20
CA GLN A 135 -16.63 -7.96 9.51
C GLN A 135 -15.31 -7.73 8.77
N PHE A 136 -15.03 -6.48 8.38
CA PHE A 136 -13.81 -6.10 7.68
C PHE A 136 -13.12 -4.95 8.43
N ILE A 137 -11.84 -5.10 8.72
CA ILE A 137 -11.05 -4.06 9.37
C ILE A 137 -9.84 -3.76 8.48
N GLU A 138 -9.83 -2.56 7.90
CA GLU A 138 -8.62 -2.04 7.25
C GLU A 138 -7.69 -1.48 8.32
N VAL A 139 -6.43 -1.90 8.29
CA VAL A 139 -5.42 -1.46 9.26
C VAL A 139 -4.25 -0.81 8.54
N MET A 140 -3.99 0.45 8.84
CA MET A 140 -2.83 1.20 8.36
C MET A 140 -1.97 1.67 9.53
N ALA A 141 -0.64 1.50 9.40
CA ALA A 141 0.30 1.90 10.47
C ALA A 141 0.43 3.41 10.59
N CYS A 142 0.35 4.13 9.47
CA CYS A 142 0.48 5.59 9.42
C CYS A 142 -0.89 6.27 9.42
N GLU A 143 -1.01 7.40 10.12
CA GLU A 143 -2.15 8.29 10.01
C GLU A 143 -2.25 8.82 8.59
N GLY A 144 -3.44 8.75 7.99
CA GLY A 144 -3.65 9.11 6.57
C GLY A 144 -3.25 8.04 5.56
N GLY A 145 -2.61 6.95 5.98
CA GLY A 145 -2.18 5.84 5.12
C GLY A 145 -0.73 5.95 4.64
N CYS A 146 -0.39 5.20 3.60
CA CYS A 146 0.98 5.13 3.08
C CYS A 146 1.46 6.45 2.48
N ILE A 147 0.56 7.30 1.99
CA ILE A 147 0.92 8.63 1.44
C ILE A 147 1.56 9.56 2.47
N THR A 148 1.39 9.28 3.76
CA THR A 148 2.03 9.98 4.87
C THR A 148 3.13 9.14 5.52
N GLY A 149 3.66 8.17 4.79
CA GLY A 149 4.71 7.28 5.26
C GLY A 149 6.02 8.00 5.62
N PRO A 150 6.92 7.34 6.35
CA PRO A 150 8.12 7.97 6.88
C PRO A 150 9.11 8.46 5.82
N CYS A 151 9.04 7.92 4.59
CA CYS A 151 9.91 8.29 3.48
C CYS A 151 9.18 9.12 2.41
N THR A 152 8.16 9.86 2.81
CA THR A 152 7.51 10.91 2.01
C THR A 152 7.93 12.27 2.52
N ASP A 153 8.09 13.25 1.63
CA ASP A 153 8.35 14.62 2.04
C ASP A 153 7.13 15.21 2.74
N ARG A 154 7.24 15.36 4.07
CA ARG A 154 6.17 15.95 4.89
C ARG A 154 6.04 17.45 4.71
N LYS A 155 6.99 18.13 4.07
CA LYS A 155 6.91 19.59 3.84
C LYS A 155 5.94 19.91 2.73
N SER A 156 5.78 19.05 1.71
CA SER A 156 4.86 19.26 0.60
C SER A 156 3.38 19.02 0.96
N THR A 157 3.10 18.36 2.09
CA THR A 157 1.71 18.12 2.55
C THR A 157 1.15 19.22 3.45
N ARG A 158 1.86 20.35 3.61
CA ARG A 158 1.42 21.53 4.38
C ARG A 158 1.06 22.72 3.50
N LEU A 159 0.69 22.48 2.24
CA LEU A 159 0.09 23.50 1.38
C LEU A 159 -1.41 23.33 1.33
#